data_0e899fa01610b8b54dd41e7a3c9182d1
#
_entry.id   0e899fa01610b8b54dd41e7a3c9182d1
#
_cell.length_a   1.000
_cell.length_b   1.000
_cell.length_c   1.000
_cell.angle_alpha   90.00
_cell.angle_beta   90.00
_cell.angle_gamma   90.00
#
_symmetry.space_group_name_H-M   'P 1'
#
loop_
_entity.id
_entity.type
_entity.pdbx_description
1 polymer ?
#
loop_
_entity_poly.entity_id
_entity_poly.type
_entity_poly.pdbx_seq_one_letter_code
_entity_poly.pdbx_strand_id
1 'polypeptide(L)'
;MATIPRFPVAKSRKILYFYAMKKILIALVVTLLTLTNLPSSFAVAKAGAKCTKAGATEVSKGMKYTCVKSGSKLVWNKGTKVSTSIKETVNQLNAKRKASSYLSISAFSRSGLIKQLEFEGFSTADATYGADAQNANWNAQAAKAAKNYLSITSFSRSGLIEQLEFEGYTTEQATFGVNSTGLK
;
A
#
# COMPACT_ATOMS: atom_id res chain seq x y z
N MET A 1 -25.76 -39.66 37.00
CA MET A 1 -24.43 -40.12 36.55
C MET A 1 -24.37 -39.95 35.05
N ALA A 2 -23.71 -38.91 34.55
CA ALA A 2 -23.58 -38.63 33.14
C ALA A 2 -22.24 -39.12 32.62
N THR A 3 -22.26 -40.02 31.66
CA THR A 3 -21.08 -40.62 31.01
C THR A 3 -20.47 -39.67 29.99
N ILE A 4 -19.18 -39.32 30.17
CA ILE A 4 -18.38 -38.51 29.28
C ILE A 4 -17.94 -39.37 28.08
N PRO A 5 -18.14 -38.95 26.81
CA PRO A 5 -17.64 -39.72 25.67
C PRO A 5 -16.14 -39.52 25.48
N ARG A 6 -15.40 -40.63 25.36
CA ARG A 6 -13.96 -40.68 25.02
C ARG A 6 -13.80 -40.39 23.51
N PHE A 7 -13.06 -39.36 23.14
CA PHE A 7 -12.61 -39.14 21.78
C PHE A 7 -11.43 -40.03 21.39
N PRO A 8 -11.39 -40.61 20.19
CA PRO A 8 -10.30 -41.49 19.77
C PRO A 8 -9.06 -40.67 19.37
N VAL A 9 -7.93 -41.04 20.03
CA VAL A 9 -6.57 -40.53 19.75
C VAL A 9 -5.97 -41.27 18.53
N ALA A 10 -6.42 -40.92 17.33
CA ALA A 10 -5.91 -41.57 16.10
C ALA A 10 -5.59 -40.55 14.95
N LYS A 11 -5.18 -39.32 15.24
CA LYS A 11 -4.82 -38.35 14.22
C LYS A 11 -3.40 -37.76 14.28
N SER A 12 -2.56 -38.27 15.22
CA SER A 12 -1.25 -37.61 15.47
C SER A 12 -0.09 -38.08 14.55
N ARG A 13 -0.21 -39.24 13.90
CA ARG A 13 0.94 -39.76 13.10
C ARG A 13 1.03 -39.16 11.68
N LYS A 14 -0.08 -38.81 11.05
CA LYS A 14 -0.07 -38.21 9.70
C LYS A 14 0.44 -36.77 9.67
N ILE A 15 0.21 -36.01 10.74
CA ILE A 15 0.65 -34.60 10.83
C ILE A 15 2.17 -34.49 10.99
N LEU A 16 2.80 -35.42 11.73
CA LEU A 16 4.25 -35.46 11.89
C LEU A 16 4.98 -35.80 10.57
N TYR A 17 4.44 -36.69 9.75
CA TYR A 17 5.02 -37.03 8.45
C TYR A 17 4.95 -35.88 7.47
N PHE A 18 3.87 -35.12 7.45
CA PHE A 18 3.74 -33.93 6.61
C PHE A 18 4.70 -32.80 7.00
N TYR A 19 4.98 -32.66 8.30
CA TYR A 19 5.92 -31.63 8.79
C TYR A 19 7.37 -31.99 8.50
N ALA A 20 7.72 -33.26 8.58
CA ALA A 20 9.06 -33.77 8.25
C ALA A 20 9.37 -33.69 6.75
N MET A 21 8.41 -34.03 5.88
CA MET A 21 8.58 -33.89 4.43
C MET A 21 8.70 -32.44 3.95
N LYS A 22 7.96 -31.48 4.55
CA LYS A 22 8.13 -30.05 4.24
C LYS A 22 9.52 -29.51 4.59
N LYS A 23 10.11 -29.94 5.70
CA LYS A 23 11.47 -29.50 6.08
C LYS A 23 12.56 -30.09 5.16
N ILE A 24 12.39 -31.28 4.64
CA ILE A 24 13.34 -31.92 3.70
C ILE A 24 13.23 -31.24 2.31
N LEU A 25 12.01 -30.91 1.85
CA LEU A 25 11.83 -30.19 0.58
C LEU A 25 12.39 -28.74 0.61
N ILE A 26 12.24 -28.05 1.75
CA ILE A 26 12.76 -26.68 1.92
C ILE A 26 14.30 -26.71 2.00
N ALA A 27 14.90 -27.71 2.63
CA ALA A 27 16.36 -27.86 2.67
C ALA A 27 16.97 -28.15 1.30
N LEU A 28 16.30 -28.96 0.45
CA LEU A 28 16.76 -29.27 -0.92
C LEU A 28 16.62 -28.08 -1.89
N VAL A 29 15.61 -27.24 -1.72
CA VAL A 29 15.42 -26.03 -2.56
C VAL A 29 16.42 -24.94 -2.17
N VAL A 30 16.78 -24.81 -0.89
CA VAL A 30 17.74 -23.79 -0.43
C VAL A 30 19.17 -24.12 -0.87
N THR A 31 19.55 -25.41 -0.98
CA THR A 31 20.90 -25.79 -1.45
C THR A 31 21.09 -25.67 -2.96
N LEU A 32 20.01 -25.62 -3.76
CA LEU A 32 20.11 -25.44 -5.23
C LEU A 32 20.12 -23.96 -5.66
N LEU A 33 19.76 -23.03 -4.76
CA LEU A 33 19.74 -21.59 -5.05
C LEU A 33 21.05 -20.84 -4.72
N THR A 34 22.07 -21.53 -4.21
CA THR A 34 23.32 -20.86 -3.80
C THR A 34 24.43 -20.84 -4.86
N LEU A 35 24.18 -21.36 -6.07
CA LEU A 35 25.22 -21.46 -7.10
C LEU A 35 25.15 -20.42 -8.24
N THR A 36 24.36 -19.36 -8.14
CA THR A 36 24.32 -18.33 -9.19
C THR A 36 24.46 -16.88 -8.69
N ASN A 37 25.02 -16.67 -7.52
CA ASN A 37 25.45 -15.32 -7.12
C ASN A 37 26.94 -15.11 -7.46
N LEU A 38 27.26 -15.13 -8.74
CA LEU A 38 28.41 -14.40 -9.22
C LEU A 38 28.06 -12.91 -9.09
N PRO A 39 28.82 -12.10 -8.35
CA PRO A 39 28.66 -10.67 -8.41
C PRO A 39 29.07 -10.23 -9.82
N SER A 40 28.11 -10.14 -10.72
CA SER A 40 28.30 -9.30 -11.90
C SER A 40 28.50 -7.89 -11.37
N SER A 41 29.74 -7.45 -11.31
CA SER A 41 30.06 -6.04 -11.10
C SER A 41 29.57 -5.28 -12.33
N PHE A 42 28.25 -5.06 -12.40
CA PHE A 42 27.67 -4.14 -13.36
C PHE A 42 28.21 -2.76 -12.97
N ALA A 43 29.16 -2.27 -13.74
CA ALA A 43 29.57 -0.89 -13.64
C ALA A 43 28.29 -0.05 -13.80
N VAL A 44 27.88 0.60 -12.71
CA VAL A 44 26.69 1.45 -12.68
C VAL A 44 26.77 2.43 -13.85
N ALA A 45 25.78 2.42 -14.74
CA ALA A 45 25.77 3.30 -15.90
C ALA A 45 25.87 4.76 -15.45
N LYS A 46 26.89 5.44 -15.93
CA LYS A 46 27.18 6.86 -15.67
C LYS A 46 27.56 7.53 -17.00
N ALA A 47 27.07 8.72 -17.20
CA ALA A 47 27.41 9.52 -18.39
C ALA A 47 28.89 9.52 -18.68
N GLY A 48 29.29 9.20 -19.92
CA GLY A 48 30.67 9.14 -20.35
C GLY A 48 31.45 7.87 -19.97
N ALA A 49 30.91 7.00 -19.09
CA ALA A 49 31.56 5.73 -18.79
C ALA A 49 31.49 4.76 -19.98
N LYS A 50 32.50 3.86 -20.08
CA LYS A 50 32.52 2.84 -21.15
C LYS A 50 31.34 1.90 -21.07
N CYS A 51 30.81 1.52 -22.23
CA CYS A 51 29.80 0.47 -22.38
C CYS A 51 30.26 -0.53 -23.44
N THR A 52 29.64 -1.71 -23.48
CA THR A 52 30.14 -2.84 -24.28
C THR A 52 29.39 -3.08 -25.57
N LYS A 53 28.11 -2.63 -25.67
CA LYS A 53 27.24 -2.91 -26.82
C LYS A 53 26.50 -1.63 -27.24
N ALA A 54 26.72 -1.16 -28.45
CA ALA A 54 25.97 -0.03 -29.00
C ALA A 54 24.48 -0.28 -28.98
N GLY A 55 23.70 0.73 -28.58
CA GLY A 55 22.24 0.63 -28.43
C GLY A 55 21.77 -0.03 -27.14
N ALA A 56 22.66 -0.63 -26.33
CA ALA A 56 22.27 -1.14 -25.01
C ALA A 56 21.73 0.01 -24.13
N THR A 57 20.72 -0.28 -23.32
CA THR A 57 20.14 0.70 -22.40
C THR A 57 20.22 0.20 -20.96
N GLU A 58 20.47 1.10 -20.03
CA GLU A 58 20.50 0.81 -18.59
C GLU A 58 19.85 1.97 -17.82
N VAL A 59 19.14 1.63 -16.74
CA VAL A 59 18.51 2.61 -15.86
C VAL A 59 19.26 2.63 -14.53
N SER A 60 19.82 3.77 -14.19
CA SER A 60 20.53 4.00 -12.94
C SER A 60 20.14 5.34 -12.35
N LYS A 61 19.84 5.38 -11.04
CA LYS A 61 19.46 6.60 -10.30
C LYS A 61 18.37 7.42 -11.00
N GLY A 62 17.36 6.76 -11.57
CA GLY A 62 16.25 7.43 -12.24
C GLY A 62 16.59 8.02 -13.61
N MET A 63 17.74 7.69 -14.17
CA MET A 63 18.19 8.10 -15.50
C MET A 63 18.32 6.88 -16.42
N LYS A 64 17.77 6.95 -17.62
CA LYS A 64 17.99 5.96 -18.69
C LYS A 64 19.19 6.38 -19.53
N TYR A 65 20.18 5.54 -19.56
CA TYR A 65 21.38 5.71 -20.37
C TYR A 65 21.27 4.81 -21.60
N THR A 66 21.80 5.30 -22.71
CA THR A 66 21.95 4.51 -23.95
C THR A 66 23.42 4.48 -24.33
N CYS A 67 23.93 3.31 -24.65
CA CYS A 67 25.30 3.14 -25.12
C CYS A 67 25.42 3.66 -26.55
N VAL A 68 26.21 4.69 -26.76
CA VAL A 68 26.39 5.36 -28.04
C VAL A 68 27.87 5.35 -28.47
N LYS A 69 28.12 5.39 -29.76
CA LYS A 69 29.46 5.54 -30.30
C LYS A 69 29.87 6.99 -30.20
N SER A 70 31.03 7.23 -29.56
CA SER A 70 31.66 8.54 -29.49
C SER A 70 33.13 8.42 -29.99
N GLY A 71 33.35 8.83 -31.21
CA GLY A 71 34.64 8.55 -31.92
C GLY A 71 34.84 7.05 -32.10
N SER A 72 35.95 6.52 -31.64
CA SER A 72 36.31 5.09 -31.68
C SER A 72 35.84 4.29 -30.46
N LYS A 73 35.17 4.92 -29.50
CA LYS A 73 34.77 4.29 -28.21
C LYS A 73 33.24 4.20 -28.07
N LEU A 74 32.81 3.22 -27.30
CA LEU A 74 31.40 3.09 -26.85
C LEU A 74 31.30 3.68 -25.44
N VAL A 75 30.36 4.62 -25.25
CA VAL A 75 30.16 5.29 -23.96
C VAL A 75 28.68 5.48 -23.68
N TRP A 76 28.29 5.52 -22.41
CA TRP A 76 26.98 5.90 -22.00
C TRP A 76 26.71 7.38 -22.29
N ASN A 77 25.57 7.69 -22.90
CA ASN A 77 25.16 9.08 -23.16
C ASN A 77 24.90 9.83 -21.84
N LYS A 78 24.49 11.11 -21.92
CA LYS A 78 24.15 11.94 -20.73
C LYS A 78 22.99 11.36 -19.90
N GLY A 79 22.28 10.39 -20.42
CA GLY A 79 21.07 9.86 -19.83
C GLY A 79 19.86 10.81 -19.99
N THR A 80 18.70 10.22 -20.07
CA THR A 80 17.41 10.94 -20.02
C THR A 80 16.71 10.59 -18.73
N LYS A 81 16.11 11.56 -18.04
CA LYS A 81 15.35 11.30 -16.83
C LYS A 81 14.20 10.33 -17.16
N VAL A 82 14.21 9.17 -16.50
CA VAL A 82 13.07 8.26 -16.59
C VAL A 82 11.94 8.92 -15.81
N SER A 83 11.00 9.52 -16.52
CA SER A 83 9.74 9.90 -15.91
C SER A 83 9.02 8.59 -15.60
N THR A 84 9.14 8.10 -14.37
CA THR A 84 8.21 7.13 -13.82
C THR A 84 6.91 7.88 -13.52
N SER A 85 6.23 8.34 -14.57
CA SER A 85 4.81 8.52 -14.46
C SER A 85 4.27 7.10 -14.26
N ILE A 86 4.07 6.69 -13.02
CA ILE A 86 3.30 5.50 -12.71
C ILE A 86 1.94 5.81 -13.32
N LYS A 87 1.69 5.27 -14.51
CA LYS A 87 0.40 5.45 -15.17
C LYS A 87 -0.62 4.80 -14.26
N GLU A 88 -1.54 5.60 -13.73
CA GLU A 88 -2.64 5.10 -12.92
C GLU A 88 -3.29 3.91 -13.64
N THR A 89 -3.51 2.82 -12.93
CA THR A 89 -4.29 1.70 -13.47
C THR A 89 -5.75 2.13 -13.62
N VAL A 90 -6.51 1.41 -14.42
CA VAL A 90 -7.96 1.67 -14.57
C VAL A 90 -8.67 1.57 -13.23
N ASN A 91 -8.29 0.58 -12.39
CA ASN A 91 -8.86 0.40 -11.06
C ASN A 91 -8.51 1.57 -10.12
N GLN A 92 -7.26 2.03 -10.12
CA GLN A 92 -6.85 3.20 -9.36
C GLN A 92 -7.61 4.47 -9.78
N LEU A 93 -7.77 4.68 -11.08
CA LEU A 93 -8.54 5.81 -11.60
C LEU A 93 -10.02 5.74 -11.17
N ASN A 94 -10.61 4.55 -11.21
CA ASN A 94 -11.99 4.34 -10.79
C ASN A 94 -12.16 4.52 -9.29
N ALA A 95 -11.26 3.97 -8.46
CA ALA A 95 -11.24 4.17 -7.02
C ALA A 95 -11.12 5.66 -6.65
N LYS A 96 -10.22 6.39 -7.32
CA LYS A 96 -10.05 7.84 -7.15
C LYS A 96 -11.32 8.63 -7.48
N ARG A 97 -12.00 8.31 -8.59
CA ARG A 97 -13.27 8.94 -8.95
C ARG A 97 -14.36 8.66 -7.93
N LYS A 98 -14.45 7.41 -7.47
CA LYS A 98 -15.43 7.00 -6.47
C LYS A 98 -15.17 7.67 -5.12
N ALA A 99 -13.92 7.75 -4.68
CA ALA A 99 -13.51 8.48 -3.48
C ALA A 99 -13.91 9.96 -3.54
N SER A 100 -13.67 10.61 -4.68
CA SER A 100 -14.09 12.00 -4.91
C SER A 100 -15.60 12.17 -4.78
N SER A 101 -16.38 11.25 -5.35
CA SER A 101 -17.84 11.27 -5.25
C SER A 101 -18.30 11.15 -3.79
N TYR A 102 -17.70 10.24 -3.00
CA TYR A 102 -18.05 10.11 -1.59
C TYR A 102 -17.76 11.37 -0.79
N LEU A 103 -16.57 11.96 -0.95
CA LEU A 103 -16.21 13.19 -0.24
C LEU A 103 -17.05 14.42 -0.63
N SER A 104 -17.66 14.40 -1.82
CA SER A 104 -18.56 15.49 -2.25
C SER A 104 -19.91 15.44 -1.55
N ILE A 105 -20.41 14.26 -1.21
CA ILE A 105 -21.75 14.09 -0.62
C ILE A 105 -21.73 13.93 0.90
N SER A 106 -20.63 13.39 1.48
CA SER A 106 -20.55 13.12 2.92
C SER A 106 -19.15 13.42 3.47
N ALA A 107 -19.06 13.44 4.79
CA ALA A 107 -17.78 13.46 5.49
C ALA A 107 -17.29 12.03 5.70
N PHE A 108 -15.99 11.82 5.49
CA PHE A 108 -15.32 10.55 5.76
C PHE A 108 -13.99 10.77 6.47
N SER A 109 -13.63 9.83 7.33
CA SER A 109 -12.24 9.65 7.72
C SER A 109 -11.47 8.99 6.57
N ARG A 110 -10.13 9.10 6.57
CA ARG A 110 -9.31 8.39 5.58
C ARG A 110 -9.56 6.88 5.62
N SER A 111 -9.55 6.28 6.81
CA SER A 111 -9.76 4.84 6.97
C SER A 111 -11.20 4.43 6.65
N GLY A 112 -12.19 5.24 7.00
CA GLY A 112 -13.59 5.01 6.63
C GLY A 112 -13.80 5.06 5.13
N LEU A 113 -13.17 5.99 4.43
CA LEU A 113 -13.23 6.06 2.96
C LEU A 113 -12.58 4.85 2.29
N ILE A 114 -11.43 4.39 2.81
CA ILE A 114 -10.77 3.16 2.32
C ILE A 114 -11.70 1.96 2.50
N LYS A 115 -12.26 1.76 3.70
CA LYS A 115 -13.20 0.67 3.97
C LYS A 115 -14.44 0.73 3.08
N GLN A 116 -14.95 1.93 2.81
CA GLN A 116 -16.09 2.11 1.91
C GLN A 116 -15.76 1.69 0.48
N LEU A 117 -14.56 2.02 0.00
CA LEU A 117 -14.10 1.62 -1.33
C LEU A 117 -13.85 0.10 -1.39
N GLU A 118 -13.30 -0.51 -0.33
CA GLU A 118 -13.15 -1.97 -0.23
C GLU A 118 -14.50 -2.68 -0.26
N PHE A 119 -15.50 -2.14 0.43
CA PHE A 119 -16.88 -2.65 0.41
C PHE A 119 -17.48 -2.60 -1.01
N GLU A 120 -17.08 -1.62 -1.83
CA GLU A 120 -17.46 -1.53 -3.25
C GLU A 120 -16.66 -2.47 -4.18
N GLY A 121 -15.77 -3.29 -3.61
CA GLY A 121 -15.01 -4.31 -4.34
C GLY A 121 -13.66 -3.86 -4.87
N PHE A 122 -13.17 -2.67 -4.50
CA PHE A 122 -11.79 -2.28 -4.81
C PHE A 122 -10.81 -3.07 -3.92
N SER A 123 -9.64 -3.41 -4.46
CA SER A 123 -8.56 -3.96 -3.64
C SER A 123 -8.10 -2.93 -2.60
N THR A 124 -7.56 -3.39 -1.44
CA THR A 124 -6.99 -2.49 -0.42
C THR A 124 -5.97 -1.51 -1.02
N ALA A 125 -5.16 -1.96 -1.99
CA ALA A 125 -4.18 -1.11 -2.67
C ALA A 125 -4.86 -0.01 -3.51
N ASP A 126 -5.89 -0.35 -4.31
CA ASP A 126 -6.61 0.61 -5.14
C ASP A 126 -7.47 1.55 -4.29
N ALA A 127 -8.11 1.05 -3.23
CA ALA A 127 -8.89 1.82 -2.27
C ALA A 127 -8.01 2.86 -1.55
N THR A 128 -6.84 2.43 -1.05
CA THR A 128 -5.86 3.31 -0.42
C THR A 128 -5.38 4.38 -1.40
N TYR A 129 -5.03 3.97 -2.62
CA TYR A 129 -4.65 4.91 -3.67
C TYR A 129 -5.75 5.93 -3.95
N GLY A 130 -7.00 5.47 -4.10
CA GLY A 130 -8.15 6.33 -4.38
C GLY A 130 -8.40 7.36 -3.28
N ALA A 131 -8.29 6.97 -2.01
CA ALA A 131 -8.45 7.85 -0.86
C ALA A 131 -7.29 8.87 -0.74
N ASP A 132 -6.03 8.42 -0.90
CA ASP A 132 -4.85 9.27 -0.77
C ASP A 132 -4.74 10.28 -1.92
N ALA A 133 -5.14 9.90 -3.12
CA ALA A 133 -5.15 10.78 -4.29
C ALA A 133 -6.13 11.96 -4.18
N GLN A 134 -7.02 11.97 -3.18
CA GLN A 134 -7.90 13.12 -2.92
C GLN A 134 -7.15 14.29 -2.29
N ASN A 135 -6.01 14.06 -1.64
CA ASN A 135 -5.29 15.07 -0.84
C ASN A 135 -6.23 15.80 0.13
N ALA A 136 -7.19 15.07 0.70
CA ALA A 136 -8.23 15.64 1.54
C ALA A 136 -7.67 16.17 2.87
N ASN A 137 -8.20 17.29 3.33
CA ASN A 137 -7.94 17.76 4.68
C ASN A 137 -8.81 16.97 5.66
N TRP A 138 -8.24 15.93 6.29
CA TRP A 138 -8.96 15.04 7.19
C TRP A 138 -9.44 15.73 8.47
N ASN A 139 -8.78 16.79 8.93
CA ASN A 139 -9.29 17.63 10.01
C ASN A 139 -10.58 18.36 9.60
N ALA A 140 -10.63 18.90 8.38
CA ALA A 140 -11.83 19.52 7.86
C ALA A 140 -12.96 18.50 7.67
N GLN A 141 -12.64 17.26 7.27
CA GLN A 141 -13.63 16.18 7.20
C GLN A 141 -14.18 15.83 8.59
N ALA A 142 -13.33 15.74 9.62
CA ALA A 142 -13.75 15.52 11.00
C ALA A 142 -14.66 16.66 11.51
N ALA A 143 -14.33 17.91 11.20
CA ALA A 143 -15.16 19.06 11.54
C ALA A 143 -16.55 19.02 10.84
N LYS A 144 -16.59 18.59 9.59
CA LYS A 144 -17.86 18.38 8.84
C LYS A 144 -18.66 17.24 9.48
N ALA A 145 -18.02 16.14 9.82
CA ALA A 145 -18.66 15.00 10.48
C ALA A 145 -19.26 15.39 11.85
N ALA A 146 -18.48 16.07 12.68
CA ALA A 146 -18.93 16.54 14.00
C ALA A 146 -20.19 17.44 13.89
N LYS A 147 -20.19 18.38 12.93
CA LYS A 147 -21.37 19.24 12.68
C LYS A 147 -22.57 18.42 12.20
N ASN A 148 -22.37 17.46 11.32
CA ASN A 148 -23.42 16.59 10.83
C ASN A 148 -24.07 15.82 11.99
N TYR A 149 -23.29 15.23 12.89
CA TYR A 149 -23.83 14.52 14.06
C TYR A 149 -24.65 15.44 14.95
N LEU A 150 -24.16 16.62 15.26
CA LEU A 150 -24.87 17.60 16.11
C LEU A 150 -26.13 18.18 15.45
N SER A 151 -26.24 18.12 14.13
CA SER A 151 -27.48 18.50 13.44
C SER A 151 -28.58 17.44 13.52
N ILE A 152 -28.22 16.19 13.83
CA ILE A 152 -29.15 15.06 13.90
C ILE A 152 -29.53 14.75 15.34
N THR A 153 -28.55 14.81 16.27
CA THR A 153 -28.76 14.46 17.67
C THR A 153 -27.75 15.16 18.58
N SER A 154 -28.05 15.13 19.90
CA SER A 154 -27.17 15.72 20.91
C SER A 154 -26.07 14.75 21.32
N PHE A 155 -24.87 15.26 21.52
CA PHE A 155 -23.73 14.52 22.05
C PHE A 155 -23.08 15.28 23.19
N SER A 156 -22.48 14.55 24.15
CA SER A 156 -21.44 15.12 24.99
C SER A 156 -20.15 15.29 24.18
N ARG A 157 -19.24 16.13 24.64
CA ARG A 157 -17.95 16.32 23.98
C ARG A 157 -17.16 15.02 23.83
N SER A 158 -17.05 14.23 24.91
CA SER A 158 -16.35 12.94 24.88
C SER A 158 -17.05 11.94 23.97
N GLY A 159 -18.39 11.83 24.07
CA GLY A 159 -19.16 10.90 23.23
C GLY A 159 -19.06 11.21 21.74
N LEU A 160 -18.95 12.49 21.34
CA LEU A 160 -18.76 12.86 19.95
C LEU A 160 -17.32 12.55 19.47
N ILE A 161 -16.32 12.70 20.33
CA ILE A 161 -14.94 12.28 20.02
C ILE A 161 -14.90 10.77 19.78
N GLU A 162 -15.45 9.98 20.69
CA GLU A 162 -15.52 8.51 20.58
C GLU A 162 -16.26 8.07 19.31
N GLN A 163 -17.35 8.77 18.97
CA GLN A 163 -18.09 8.48 17.73
C GLN A 163 -17.25 8.72 16.48
N LEU A 164 -16.50 9.81 16.43
CA LEU A 164 -15.62 10.09 15.29
C LEU A 164 -14.45 9.11 15.22
N GLU A 165 -13.88 8.70 16.37
CA GLU A 165 -12.86 7.66 16.42
C GLU A 165 -13.39 6.31 15.92
N PHE A 166 -14.62 5.96 16.28
CA PHE A 166 -15.29 4.75 15.76
C PHE A 166 -15.42 4.79 14.23
N GLU A 167 -15.63 5.96 13.64
CA GLU A 167 -15.63 6.14 12.17
C GLU A 167 -14.24 6.14 11.55
N GLY A 168 -13.19 6.02 12.40
CA GLY A 168 -11.80 5.88 11.97
C GLY A 168 -11.05 7.20 11.77
N TYR A 169 -11.53 8.30 12.34
CA TYR A 169 -10.69 9.49 12.54
C TYR A 169 -9.65 9.21 13.62
N THR A 170 -8.47 9.83 13.54
CA THR A 170 -7.52 9.77 14.66
C THR A 170 -8.04 10.62 15.83
N THR A 171 -7.54 10.35 17.04
CA THR A 171 -7.90 11.15 18.24
C THR A 171 -7.68 12.64 18.03
N GLU A 172 -6.59 13.02 17.34
CA GLU A 172 -6.28 14.40 17.01
C GLU A 172 -7.32 15.00 16.05
N GLN A 173 -7.71 14.25 15.01
CA GLN A 173 -8.72 14.65 14.03
C GLN A 173 -10.09 14.78 14.68
N ALA A 174 -10.49 13.79 15.49
CA ALA A 174 -11.75 13.78 16.22
C ALA A 174 -11.83 14.97 17.19
N THR A 175 -10.78 15.17 17.97
CA THR A 175 -10.67 16.32 18.88
C THR A 175 -10.76 17.66 18.15
N PHE A 176 -10.03 17.80 17.03
CA PHE A 176 -10.10 18.98 16.17
C PHE A 176 -11.53 19.21 15.65
N GLY A 177 -12.17 18.15 15.16
CA GLY A 177 -13.54 18.19 14.65
C GLY A 177 -14.52 18.68 15.68
N VAL A 178 -14.49 18.09 16.89
CA VAL A 178 -15.39 18.45 18.00
C VAL A 178 -15.10 19.88 18.51
N ASN A 179 -13.84 20.27 18.65
CA ASN A 179 -13.50 21.65 19.05
C ASN A 179 -14.04 22.70 18.07
N SER A 180 -14.10 22.38 16.78
CA SER A 180 -14.64 23.29 15.74
C SER A 180 -16.13 23.58 15.88
N THR A 181 -16.86 22.78 16.67
CA THR A 181 -18.31 22.95 16.92
C THR A 181 -18.61 23.87 18.10
N GLY A 182 -17.61 24.19 18.94
CA GLY A 182 -17.79 24.94 20.18
C GLY A 182 -18.30 24.09 21.36
N LEU A 183 -18.46 22.79 21.20
CA LEU A 183 -18.89 21.87 22.26
C LEU A 183 -17.79 21.77 23.33
N LYS A 184 -18.14 22.07 24.60
CA LYS A 184 -17.22 22.13 25.76
C LYS A 184 -17.36 20.90 26.64
#